data_89644e76551d56bc708fb36e3906269e
#
_entry.id   89644e76551d56bc708fb36e3906269e
#
_cell.length_a   1.000
_cell.length_b   1.000
_cell.length_c   1.000
_cell.angle_alpha   90.00
_cell.angle_beta   90.00
_cell.angle_gamma   90.00
#
_symmetry.space_group_name_H-M   'P 1'
#
loop_
_entity.id
_entity.type
_entity.pdbx_description
1 polymer ?
#
loop_
_entity_poly.entity_id
_entity_poly.type
_entity_poly.pdbx_seq_one_letter_code
_entity_poly.pdbx_strand_id
1 'polypeptide(L)'
;MKVAIVGASGAVGQEFLRILAEREFPIDELVLFGSERSAGRKYTFKGKEYEVKLLQHNDDFKDVDIAFTSAGGGTSKEFAETITKYGAVMIDNSSAFRMDADVPLVVPEVNAEDALTRPRGIIANPNCTTIMMVVVLQPIEKLSHIKRIHVSSYQSASGAGAAAMAELQQQYKELVETGEVKTISKFPHQLAYNVIPQIDVMTDTDYTKEEMKMYNETRKIMHSDARTSATCVSVSSLRSHSESVWMETEQPLTVDEVRKALAVAPGVTLEDDPQNYVYPMPLESAGKDDVYVGRVRKDLATDNGITLWLTGDQIRKGAALNAVQIAEYLIKVGNVK
;
A
#
# COMPACT_ATOMS: atom_id res chain seq x y z
N MET A 1 4.37 -1.95 -24.96
CA MET A 1 3.22 -2.66 -24.38
C MET A 1 2.00 -1.75 -24.24
N LYS A 2 0.80 -2.33 -24.19
CA LYS A 2 -0.46 -1.62 -23.96
C LYS A 2 -0.86 -1.75 -22.50
N VAL A 3 -1.03 -0.62 -21.82
CA VAL A 3 -1.35 -0.56 -20.38
C VAL A 3 -2.72 0.09 -20.17
N ALA A 4 -3.52 -0.50 -19.28
CA ALA A 4 -4.78 0.07 -18.85
C ALA A 4 -4.72 0.50 -17.38
N ILE A 5 -5.37 1.61 -17.03
CA ILE A 5 -5.58 2.05 -15.65
C ILE A 5 -7.08 2.15 -15.39
N VAL A 6 -7.61 1.30 -14.52
CA VAL A 6 -9.00 1.31 -14.08
C VAL A 6 -9.11 2.05 -12.75
N GLY A 7 -9.95 3.09 -12.71
CA GLY A 7 -10.01 4.02 -11.59
C GLY A 7 -9.02 5.19 -11.73
N ALA A 8 -8.70 5.58 -12.97
CA ALA A 8 -7.68 6.59 -13.29
C ALA A 8 -7.88 7.94 -12.59
N SER A 9 -9.12 8.34 -12.28
CA SER A 9 -9.44 9.61 -11.61
C SER A 9 -9.27 9.60 -10.09
N GLY A 10 -9.00 8.45 -9.49
CA GLY A 10 -8.76 8.31 -8.05
C GLY A 10 -7.33 8.74 -7.64
N ALA A 11 -7.09 8.89 -6.35
CA ALA A 11 -5.77 9.28 -5.83
C ALA A 11 -4.66 8.30 -6.28
N VAL A 12 -4.89 7.00 -6.17
CA VAL A 12 -3.96 5.96 -6.63
C VAL A 12 -3.85 5.93 -8.16
N GLY A 13 -4.97 6.14 -8.88
CA GLY A 13 -4.98 6.23 -10.36
C GLY A 13 -4.10 7.36 -10.89
N GLN A 14 -4.15 8.52 -10.24
CA GLN A 14 -3.30 9.66 -10.57
C GLN A 14 -1.83 9.41 -10.19
N GLU A 15 -1.58 8.70 -9.10
CA GLU A 15 -0.22 8.31 -8.72
C GLU A 15 0.37 7.27 -9.69
N PHE A 16 -0.45 6.34 -10.24
CA PHE A 16 0.00 5.47 -11.33
C PHE A 16 0.56 6.26 -12.52
N LEU A 17 -0.18 7.28 -12.99
CA LEU A 17 0.28 8.11 -14.11
C LEU A 17 1.62 8.77 -13.79
N ARG A 18 1.79 9.28 -12.58
CA ARG A 18 3.04 9.92 -12.14
C ARG A 18 4.19 8.91 -12.08
N ILE A 19 4.02 7.79 -11.37
CA ILE A 19 5.05 6.77 -11.18
C ILE A 19 5.46 6.12 -12.51
N LEU A 20 4.51 5.79 -13.36
CA LEU A 20 4.79 5.21 -14.69
C LEU A 20 5.60 6.17 -15.57
N ALA A 21 5.38 7.49 -15.43
CA ALA A 21 6.17 8.49 -16.13
C ALA A 21 7.58 8.66 -15.52
N GLU A 22 7.70 8.76 -14.20
CA GLU A 22 8.96 8.90 -13.46
C GLU A 22 9.90 7.70 -13.69
N ARG A 23 9.33 6.49 -13.74
CA ARG A 23 10.08 5.24 -13.94
C ARG A 23 10.29 4.85 -15.39
N GLU A 24 9.89 5.72 -16.31
CA GLU A 24 10.00 5.48 -17.76
C GLU A 24 9.42 4.11 -18.18
N PHE A 25 8.33 3.70 -17.52
CA PHE A 25 7.68 2.43 -17.79
C PHE A 25 7.39 2.26 -19.30
N PRO A 26 7.63 1.07 -19.90
CA PRO A 26 7.59 0.86 -21.36
C PRO A 26 6.15 0.80 -21.90
N ILE A 27 5.52 1.95 -22.07
CA ILE A 27 4.13 2.11 -22.55
C ILE A 27 4.14 2.63 -23.98
N ASP A 28 3.60 1.84 -24.92
CA ASP A 28 3.32 2.27 -26.29
C ASP A 28 1.91 2.84 -26.42
N GLU A 29 0.94 2.21 -25.71
CA GLU A 29 -0.46 2.64 -25.67
C GLU A 29 -0.97 2.64 -24.22
N LEU A 30 -1.60 3.76 -23.82
CA LEU A 30 -2.24 3.92 -22.52
C LEU A 30 -3.74 4.09 -22.69
N VAL A 31 -4.52 3.35 -21.90
CA VAL A 31 -5.99 3.48 -21.86
C VAL A 31 -6.43 3.73 -20.42
N LEU A 32 -7.26 4.75 -20.23
CA LEU A 32 -7.79 5.13 -18.92
C LEU A 32 -9.25 4.77 -18.82
N PHE A 33 -9.65 4.13 -17.72
CA PHE A 33 -11.03 3.77 -17.45
C PHE A 33 -11.52 4.34 -16.12
N GLY A 34 -12.80 4.65 -16.06
CA GLY A 34 -13.46 5.14 -14.86
C GLY A 34 -14.97 4.92 -14.88
N SER A 35 -15.63 5.37 -13.82
CA SER A 35 -17.09 5.38 -13.71
C SER A 35 -17.72 6.50 -14.56
N GLU A 36 -19.05 6.50 -14.70
CA GLU A 36 -19.82 7.57 -15.37
C GLU A 36 -19.44 8.98 -14.89
N ARG A 37 -19.13 9.13 -13.58
CA ARG A 37 -18.74 10.44 -13.01
C ARG A 37 -17.38 10.95 -13.51
N SER A 38 -16.55 10.07 -14.03
CA SER A 38 -15.19 10.40 -14.48
C SER A 38 -14.96 10.20 -15.96
N ALA A 39 -15.85 9.52 -16.67
CA ALA A 39 -15.80 9.36 -18.11
C ALA A 39 -15.80 10.73 -18.82
N GLY A 40 -14.98 10.87 -19.86
CA GLY A 40 -14.76 12.12 -20.58
C GLY A 40 -13.75 13.08 -19.94
N ARG A 41 -13.30 12.84 -18.69
CA ARG A 41 -12.19 13.62 -18.09
C ARG A 41 -10.90 13.31 -18.83
N LYS A 42 -10.04 14.30 -18.92
CA LYS A 42 -8.74 14.17 -19.58
C LYS A 42 -7.61 14.31 -18.59
N TYR A 43 -6.59 13.51 -18.77
CA TYR A 43 -5.35 13.56 -17.99
C TYR A 43 -4.14 13.54 -18.92
N THR A 44 -3.11 14.27 -18.54
CA THR A 44 -1.86 14.33 -19.30
C THR A 44 -0.89 13.26 -18.81
N PHE A 45 -0.35 12.46 -19.74
CA PHE A 45 0.72 11.51 -19.48
C PHE A 45 1.83 11.71 -20.53
N LYS A 46 3.06 11.97 -20.11
CA LYS A 46 4.22 12.26 -20.98
C LYS A 46 3.90 13.28 -22.09
N GLY A 47 3.19 14.34 -21.73
CA GLY A 47 2.86 15.46 -22.66
C GLY A 47 1.68 15.20 -23.62
N LYS A 48 1.05 14.02 -23.57
CA LYS A 48 -0.12 13.67 -24.39
C LYS A 48 -1.37 13.58 -23.49
N GLU A 49 -2.52 14.08 -24.00
CA GLU A 49 -3.80 13.94 -23.34
C GLU A 49 -4.43 12.56 -23.60
N TYR A 50 -4.99 11.99 -22.54
CA TYR A 50 -5.75 10.74 -22.57
C TYR A 50 -7.10 10.96 -21.91
N GLU A 51 -8.16 10.57 -22.62
CA GLU A 51 -9.52 10.66 -22.12
C GLU A 51 -9.89 9.39 -21.35
N VAL A 52 -10.57 9.58 -20.22
CA VAL A 52 -11.09 8.47 -19.41
C VAL A 52 -12.33 7.89 -20.11
N LYS A 53 -12.25 6.63 -20.51
CA LYS A 53 -13.38 5.85 -21.03
C LYS A 53 -14.27 5.34 -19.90
N LEU A 54 -15.54 5.19 -20.17
CA LEU A 54 -16.44 4.47 -19.27
C LEU A 54 -16.05 2.99 -19.21
N LEU A 55 -15.87 2.46 -17.99
CA LEU A 55 -15.64 1.04 -17.79
C LEU A 55 -16.92 0.24 -18.09
N GLN A 56 -16.86 -0.67 -19.03
CA GLN A 56 -18.00 -1.46 -19.49
C GLN A 56 -17.58 -2.90 -19.83
N HIS A 57 -18.54 -3.82 -19.86
CA HIS A 57 -18.35 -5.19 -20.37
C HIS A 57 -18.31 -5.18 -21.89
N ASN A 58 -17.15 -4.93 -22.45
CA ASN A 58 -16.90 -4.88 -23.89
C ASN A 58 -15.49 -5.41 -24.22
N ASP A 59 -15.02 -5.18 -25.44
CA ASP A 59 -13.71 -5.67 -25.90
C ASP A 59 -12.57 -4.63 -25.77
N ASP A 60 -12.73 -3.58 -24.97
CA ASP A 60 -11.72 -2.52 -24.80
C ASP A 60 -10.40 -3.03 -24.18
N PHE A 61 -10.42 -4.18 -23.50
CA PHE A 61 -9.24 -4.83 -22.95
C PHE A 61 -8.52 -5.75 -23.95
N LYS A 62 -8.98 -5.83 -25.20
CA LYS A 62 -8.24 -6.53 -26.23
C LYS A 62 -6.88 -5.91 -26.45
N ASP A 63 -5.86 -6.78 -26.52
CA ASP A 63 -4.45 -6.42 -26.69
C ASP A 63 -3.86 -5.63 -25.51
N VAL A 64 -4.55 -5.53 -24.37
CA VAL A 64 -3.98 -4.98 -23.13
C VAL A 64 -3.06 -6.04 -22.52
N ASP A 65 -1.81 -5.64 -22.23
CA ASP A 65 -0.81 -6.49 -21.58
C ASP A 65 -0.97 -6.47 -20.06
N ILE A 66 -1.10 -5.27 -19.47
CA ILE A 66 -1.23 -5.05 -18.02
C ILE A 66 -2.37 -4.08 -17.75
N ALA A 67 -3.22 -4.43 -16.77
CA ALA A 67 -4.27 -3.56 -16.24
C ALA A 67 -4.05 -3.30 -14.75
N PHE A 68 -3.70 -2.06 -14.39
CA PHE A 68 -3.69 -1.61 -13.00
C PHE A 68 -5.09 -1.23 -12.58
N THR A 69 -5.62 -1.83 -11.51
CA THR A 69 -6.98 -1.56 -11.03
C THR A 69 -6.98 -0.95 -9.63
N SER A 70 -7.67 0.17 -9.49
CA SER A 70 -7.88 0.88 -8.22
C SER A 70 -9.26 1.57 -8.20
N ALA A 71 -10.32 0.77 -8.33
CA ALA A 71 -11.70 1.25 -8.43
C ALA A 71 -12.61 0.68 -7.33
N GLY A 72 -12.03 0.03 -6.31
CA GLY A 72 -12.73 -0.60 -5.22
C GLY A 72 -13.11 -2.07 -5.49
N GLY A 73 -13.31 -2.84 -4.40
CA GLY A 73 -13.49 -4.30 -4.48
C GLY A 73 -14.72 -4.75 -5.26
N GLY A 74 -15.82 -4.00 -5.22
CA GLY A 74 -17.02 -4.30 -6.02
C GLY A 74 -16.72 -4.26 -7.52
N THR A 75 -16.13 -3.16 -7.98
CA THR A 75 -15.72 -2.99 -9.38
C THR A 75 -14.68 -4.03 -9.80
N SER A 76 -13.69 -4.32 -8.95
CA SER A 76 -12.70 -5.36 -9.26
C SER A 76 -13.35 -6.73 -9.46
N LYS A 77 -14.27 -7.12 -8.59
CA LYS A 77 -15.00 -8.40 -8.73
C LYS A 77 -15.87 -8.44 -9.98
N GLU A 78 -16.59 -7.36 -10.26
CA GLU A 78 -17.49 -7.25 -11.42
C GLU A 78 -16.74 -7.36 -12.74
N PHE A 79 -15.59 -6.65 -12.86
CA PHE A 79 -14.89 -6.51 -14.14
C PHE A 79 -13.68 -7.43 -14.32
N ALA A 80 -13.28 -8.22 -13.32
CA ALA A 80 -12.08 -9.07 -13.39
C ALA A 80 -12.05 -9.97 -14.63
N GLU A 81 -13.15 -10.67 -14.92
CA GLU A 81 -13.24 -11.54 -16.08
C GLU A 81 -13.19 -10.76 -17.40
N THR A 82 -13.79 -9.57 -17.45
CA THR A 82 -13.73 -8.69 -18.62
C THR A 82 -12.30 -8.22 -18.87
N ILE A 83 -11.58 -7.83 -17.82
CA ILE A 83 -10.20 -7.34 -17.89
C ILE A 83 -9.26 -8.46 -18.34
N THR A 84 -9.39 -9.67 -17.78
CA THR A 84 -8.47 -10.79 -18.05
C THR A 84 -8.84 -11.64 -19.27
N LYS A 85 -10.03 -11.42 -19.85
CA LYS A 85 -10.59 -12.19 -20.97
C LYS A 85 -9.62 -12.42 -22.14
N TYR A 86 -8.81 -11.44 -22.46
CA TYR A 86 -7.88 -11.47 -23.59
C TYR A 86 -6.42 -11.68 -23.18
N GLY A 87 -6.18 -12.09 -21.93
CA GLY A 87 -4.84 -12.42 -21.42
C GLY A 87 -4.12 -11.26 -20.74
N ALA A 88 -4.78 -10.12 -20.51
CA ALA A 88 -4.23 -9.05 -19.71
C ALA A 88 -3.92 -9.51 -18.28
N VAL A 89 -2.79 -9.12 -17.72
CA VAL A 89 -2.50 -9.31 -16.30
C VAL A 89 -3.15 -8.17 -15.52
N MET A 90 -4.13 -8.52 -14.68
CA MET A 90 -4.78 -7.57 -13.78
C MET A 90 -3.99 -7.48 -12.46
N ILE A 91 -3.47 -6.30 -12.13
CA ILE A 91 -2.83 -6.02 -10.83
C ILE A 91 -3.81 -5.16 -10.03
N ASP A 92 -4.43 -5.77 -9.01
CA ASP A 92 -5.56 -5.18 -8.29
C ASP A 92 -5.18 -4.63 -6.93
N ASN A 93 -5.39 -3.32 -6.72
CA ASN A 93 -5.16 -2.64 -5.44
C ASN A 93 -6.30 -2.82 -4.42
N SER A 94 -7.43 -3.38 -4.83
CA SER A 94 -8.55 -3.59 -3.90
C SER A 94 -8.31 -4.82 -2.99
N SER A 95 -9.15 -4.96 -1.98
CA SER A 95 -9.13 -6.14 -1.11
C SER A 95 -9.89 -7.35 -1.69
N ALA A 96 -10.40 -7.25 -2.93
CA ALA A 96 -11.34 -8.21 -3.51
C ALA A 96 -10.82 -9.64 -3.57
N PHE A 97 -9.54 -9.81 -3.91
CA PHE A 97 -8.94 -11.11 -4.22
C PHE A 97 -7.75 -11.48 -3.33
N ARG A 98 -7.37 -10.60 -2.37
CA ARG A 98 -6.13 -10.77 -1.59
C ARG A 98 -6.02 -12.11 -0.87
N MET A 99 -7.14 -12.64 -0.38
CA MET A 99 -7.16 -13.89 0.37
C MET A 99 -7.63 -15.09 -0.45
N ASP A 100 -7.92 -14.93 -1.75
CA ASP A 100 -8.24 -16.04 -2.64
C ASP A 100 -7.00 -16.92 -2.81
N ALA A 101 -7.18 -18.25 -2.69
CA ALA A 101 -6.05 -19.19 -2.71
C ALA A 101 -5.37 -19.27 -4.10
N ASP A 102 -6.11 -18.97 -5.16
CA ASP A 102 -5.67 -18.99 -6.56
C ASP A 102 -5.25 -17.61 -7.09
N VAL A 103 -5.12 -16.60 -6.19
CA VAL A 103 -4.62 -15.26 -6.52
C VAL A 103 -3.39 -14.95 -5.67
N PRO A 104 -2.21 -14.72 -6.26
CA PRO A 104 -1.02 -14.33 -5.51
C PRO A 104 -1.17 -12.92 -4.92
N LEU A 105 -0.66 -12.74 -3.72
CA LEU A 105 -0.59 -11.47 -2.99
C LEU A 105 0.86 -11.06 -2.88
N VAL A 106 1.28 -9.99 -3.58
CA VAL A 106 2.69 -9.79 -3.90
C VAL A 106 3.25 -8.47 -3.40
N VAL A 107 4.40 -8.56 -2.73
CA VAL A 107 5.32 -7.45 -2.44
C VAL A 107 6.67 -7.83 -3.04
N PRO A 108 7.16 -7.16 -4.08
CA PRO A 108 8.35 -7.60 -4.84
C PRO A 108 9.62 -7.81 -4.00
N GLU A 109 9.82 -7.03 -2.94
CA GLU A 109 10.97 -7.17 -2.04
C GLU A 109 10.89 -8.44 -1.15
N VAL A 110 9.71 -9.08 -1.09
CA VAL A 110 9.44 -10.22 -0.20
C VAL A 110 9.22 -11.50 -0.99
N ASN A 111 8.27 -11.51 -1.94
CA ASN A 111 7.78 -12.71 -2.62
C ASN A 111 7.49 -12.48 -4.10
N ALA A 112 8.35 -11.77 -4.83
CA ALA A 112 8.14 -11.45 -6.26
C ALA A 112 7.76 -12.66 -7.12
N GLU A 113 8.36 -13.83 -6.85
CA GLU A 113 8.16 -15.06 -7.63
C GLU A 113 6.72 -15.58 -7.59
N ASP A 114 5.96 -15.27 -6.53
CA ASP A 114 4.55 -15.65 -6.43
C ASP A 114 3.71 -15.08 -7.58
N ALA A 115 4.12 -13.92 -8.13
CA ALA A 115 3.47 -13.29 -9.28
C ALA A 115 3.46 -14.17 -10.55
N LEU A 116 4.34 -15.15 -10.63
CA LEU A 116 4.45 -16.06 -11.79
C LEU A 116 3.32 -17.09 -11.82
N THR A 117 2.72 -17.40 -10.67
CA THR A 117 1.60 -18.35 -10.55
C THR A 117 0.29 -17.60 -10.33
N ARG A 118 -0.41 -17.27 -11.41
CA ARG A 118 -1.66 -16.52 -11.41
C ARG A 118 -2.71 -17.13 -12.34
N PRO A 119 -3.30 -18.26 -12.01
CA PRO A 119 -4.19 -19.01 -12.92
C PRO A 119 -5.40 -18.21 -13.40
N ARG A 120 -5.82 -17.17 -12.65
CA ARG A 120 -6.91 -16.25 -13.03
C ARG A 120 -6.44 -15.02 -13.79
N GLY A 121 -5.14 -14.89 -14.09
CA GLY A 121 -4.59 -13.64 -14.67
C GLY A 121 -4.60 -12.45 -13.71
N ILE A 122 -4.88 -12.66 -12.41
CA ILE A 122 -5.00 -11.62 -11.39
C ILE A 122 -3.84 -11.74 -10.41
N ILE A 123 -3.26 -10.61 -10.05
CA ILE A 123 -2.31 -10.44 -8.93
C ILE A 123 -2.91 -9.43 -7.98
N ALA A 124 -3.02 -9.76 -6.71
CA ALA A 124 -3.49 -8.84 -5.69
C ALA A 124 -2.33 -8.01 -5.14
N ASN A 125 -2.54 -6.70 -5.06
CA ASN A 125 -1.66 -5.75 -4.40
C ASN A 125 -2.12 -5.61 -2.95
N PRO A 126 -1.24 -5.80 -1.94
CA PRO A 126 -1.66 -5.87 -0.55
C PRO A 126 -2.17 -4.55 0.03
N ASN A 127 -2.61 -4.63 1.28
CA ASN A 127 -2.94 -3.47 2.10
C ASN A 127 -1.70 -2.59 2.33
N CYS A 128 -1.89 -1.27 2.37
CA CYS A 128 -0.79 -0.31 2.41
C CYS A 128 0.10 -0.44 3.66
N THR A 129 -0.49 -0.62 4.84
CA THR A 129 0.28 -0.85 6.07
C THR A 129 0.97 -2.20 6.03
N THR A 130 0.31 -3.24 5.56
CA THR A 130 0.95 -4.56 5.40
C THR A 130 2.17 -4.50 4.48
N ILE A 131 2.07 -3.83 3.31
CA ILE A 131 3.22 -3.69 2.39
C ILE A 131 4.42 -3.09 3.11
N MET A 132 4.23 -1.95 3.77
CA MET A 132 5.32 -1.24 4.42
C MET A 132 5.95 -2.07 5.54
N MET A 133 5.13 -2.72 6.35
CA MET A 133 5.59 -3.57 7.44
C MET A 133 6.42 -4.75 6.90
N VAL A 134 5.93 -5.52 5.94
CA VAL A 134 6.62 -6.73 5.46
C VAL A 134 7.91 -6.42 4.72
N VAL A 135 8.03 -5.27 4.04
CA VAL A 135 9.29 -4.82 3.43
C VAL A 135 10.38 -4.67 4.47
N VAL A 136 10.04 -4.12 5.64
CA VAL A 136 10.99 -3.94 6.76
C VAL A 136 11.22 -5.25 7.54
N LEU A 137 10.21 -6.09 7.67
CA LEU A 137 10.33 -7.36 8.41
C LEU A 137 11.13 -8.42 7.65
N GLN A 138 11.05 -8.44 6.32
CA GLN A 138 11.69 -9.48 5.50
C GLN A 138 13.21 -9.61 5.70
N PRO A 139 14.02 -8.55 5.74
CA PRO A 139 15.44 -8.69 6.05
C PRO A 139 15.71 -9.21 7.47
N ILE A 140 14.81 -8.98 8.44
CA ILE A 140 14.93 -9.48 9.81
C ILE A 140 14.52 -10.95 9.88
N GLU A 141 13.46 -11.35 9.19
CA GLU A 141 13.03 -12.74 9.05
C GLU A 141 14.15 -13.64 8.51
N LYS A 142 14.96 -13.12 7.57
CA LYS A 142 16.14 -13.84 7.04
C LYS A 142 17.26 -14.05 8.06
N LEU A 143 17.32 -13.23 9.11
CA LEU A 143 18.28 -13.41 10.20
C LEU A 143 17.79 -14.42 11.23
N SER A 144 16.52 -14.33 11.60
CA SER A 144 15.88 -15.23 12.56
C SER A 144 14.36 -15.18 12.35
N HIS A 145 13.71 -16.34 12.35
CA HIS A 145 12.27 -16.44 12.18
C HIS A 145 11.50 -15.58 13.19
N ILE A 146 10.57 -14.77 12.69
CA ILE A 146 9.71 -13.91 13.50
C ILE A 146 8.49 -14.71 13.94
N LYS A 147 8.35 -14.91 15.24
CA LYS A 147 7.26 -15.70 15.85
C LYS A 147 6.01 -14.88 16.13
N ARG A 148 6.19 -13.63 16.57
CA ARG A 148 5.11 -12.71 16.95
C ARG A 148 5.42 -11.29 16.52
N ILE A 149 4.36 -10.59 16.14
CA ILE A 149 4.40 -9.19 15.74
C ILE A 149 3.27 -8.46 16.47
N HIS A 150 3.59 -7.37 17.16
CA HIS A 150 2.60 -6.39 17.61
C HIS A 150 2.86 -5.08 16.87
N VAL A 151 1.84 -4.54 16.26
CA VAL A 151 1.96 -3.32 15.47
C VAL A 151 0.85 -2.34 15.80
N SER A 152 1.21 -1.09 15.96
CA SER A 152 0.27 0.03 15.97
C SER A 152 0.55 0.90 14.75
N SER A 153 -0.45 1.06 13.88
CA SER A 153 -0.33 1.93 12.72
C SER A 153 -0.92 3.31 13.01
N TYR A 154 -0.29 4.34 12.49
CA TYR A 154 -0.70 5.75 12.55
C TYR A 154 -0.97 6.19 11.11
N GLN A 155 -2.24 6.06 10.68
CA GLN A 155 -2.63 6.18 9.28
C GLN A 155 -3.13 7.58 8.95
N SER A 156 -2.55 8.16 7.94
CA SER A 156 -2.90 9.48 7.42
C SER A 156 -4.23 9.48 6.67
N ALA A 157 -4.85 10.63 6.54
CA ALA A 157 -6.14 10.83 5.87
C ALA A 157 -6.16 10.34 4.41
N SER A 158 -5.02 10.41 3.71
CA SER A 158 -4.90 9.98 2.31
C SER A 158 -5.16 8.49 2.08
N GLY A 159 -5.03 7.63 3.10
CA GLY A 159 -5.42 6.23 3.04
C GLY A 159 -6.92 6.02 2.76
N ALA A 160 -7.77 6.96 3.19
CA ALA A 160 -9.19 7.00 2.91
C ALA A 160 -9.54 7.81 1.63
N GLY A 161 -8.54 8.22 0.85
CA GLY A 161 -8.66 8.85 -0.45
C GLY A 161 -8.73 10.38 -0.43
N ALA A 162 -8.83 10.98 -1.62
CA ALA A 162 -8.76 12.43 -1.79
C ALA A 162 -9.84 13.20 -1.01
N ALA A 163 -11.04 12.64 -0.88
CA ALA A 163 -12.14 13.27 -0.13
C ALA A 163 -11.84 13.36 1.37
N ALA A 164 -11.16 12.35 1.94
CA ALA A 164 -10.76 12.36 3.34
C ALA A 164 -9.64 13.39 3.62
N MET A 165 -8.70 13.54 2.67
CA MET A 165 -7.69 14.61 2.74
C MET A 165 -8.34 15.99 2.72
N ALA A 166 -9.30 16.21 1.80
CA ALA A 166 -10.03 17.47 1.70
C ALA A 166 -10.83 17.76 2.98
N GLU A 167 -11.46 16.74 3.57
CA GLU A 167 -12.16 16.87 4.85
C GLU A 167 -11.23 17.30 5.97
N LEU A 168 -10.07 16.66 6.14
CA LEU A 168 -9.09 17.04 7.16
C LEU A 168 -8.61 18.49 6.98
N GLN A 169 -8.31 18.90 5.74
CA GLN A 169 -7.93 20.28 5.44
C GLN A 169 -9.05 21.26 5.78
N GLN A 170 -10.31 20.91 5.46
CA GLN A 170 -11.48 21.73 5.78
C GLN A 170 -11.68 21.83 7.30
N GLN A 171 -11.48 20.74 8.06
CA GLN A 171 -11.56 20.75 9.51
C GLN A 171 -10.54 21.71 10.13
N TYR A 172 -9.30 21.72 9.65
CA TYR A 172 -8.29 22.68 10.11
C TYR A 172 -8.66 24.13 9.80
N LYS A 173 -9.20 24.38 8.60
CA LYS A 173 -9.70 25.70 8.21
C LYS A 173 -10.83 26.17 9.13
N GLU A 174 -11.81 25.32 9.40
CA GLU A 174 -12.94 25.61 10.30
C GLU A 174 -12.45 25.92 11.72
N LEU A 175 -11.48 25.15 12.27
CA LEU A 175 -10.90 25.42 13.59
C LEU A 175 -10.24 26.79 13.67
N VAL A 176 -9.50 27.19 12.64
CA VAL A 176 -8.84 28.51 12.59
C VAL A 176 -9.85 29.65 12.47
N GLU A 177 -10.89 29.46 11.63
CA GLU A 177 -11.86 30.53 11.33
C GLU A 177 -12.96 30.67 12.40
N THR A 178 -13.39 29.55 13.01
CA THR A 178 -14.58 29.53 13.86
C THR A 178 -14.34 28.92 15.26
N GLY A 179 -13.24 28.23 15.48
CA GLY A 179 -12.96 27.49 16.69
C GLY A 179 -13.67 26.15 16.80
N GLU A 180 -14.50 25.76 15.82
CA GLU A 180 -15.32 24.53 15.85
C GLU A 180 -15.23 23.80 14.50
N VAL A 181 -15.25 22.45 14.54
CA VAL A 181 -15.37 21.60 13.36
C VAL A 181 -16.83 21.27 13.08
N LYS A 182 -17.27 21.51 11.85
CA LYS A 182 -18.63 21.19 11.36
C LYS A 182 -18.61 20.10 10.28
N THR A 183 -17.50 19.98 9.55
CA THR A 183 -17.36 19.00 8.47
C THR A 183 -16.86 17.68 9.02
N ILE A 184 -17.78 16.73 9.22
CA ILE A 184 -17.52 15.33 9.61
C ILE A 184 -18.36 14.45 8.70
N SER A 185 -17.77 13.80 7.71
CA SER A 185 -18.49 13.01 6.69
C SER A 185 -17.75 11.74 6.24
N LYS A 186 -16.44 11.75 6.17
CA LYS A 186 -15.60 10.61 5.79
C LYS A 186 -15.07 9.85 7.00
N PHE A 187 -14.76 10.57 8.05
CA PHE A 187 -14.38 10.00 9.32
C PHE A 187 -15.58 9.94 10.27
N PRO A 188 -15.64 8.96 11.19
CA PRO A 188 -16.74 8.87 12.18
C PRO A 188 -16.71 10.00 13.21
N HIS A 189 -15.58 10.66 13.37
CA HIS A 189 -15.34 11.76 14.30
C HIS A 189 -14.44 12.82 13.66
N GLN A 190 -14.35 14.00 14.29
CA GLN A 190 -13.33 14.99 13.96
C GLN A 190 -11.95 14.33 14.00
N LEU A 191 -11.16 14.50 12.92
CA LEU A 191 -9.79 13.99 12.85
C LEU A 191 -8.75 15.08 13.19
N ALA A 192 -9.01 16.36 12.83
CA ALA A 192 -8.12 17.46 13.15
C ALA A 192 -7.86 17.54 14.66
N TYR A 193 -6.57 17.53 15.07
CA TYR A 193 -6.11 17.45 16.47
C TYR A 193 -6.60 16.23 17.26
N ASN A 194 -6.93 15.13 16.58
CA ASN A 194 -7.46 13.93 17.19
C ASN A 194 -6.77 12.67 16.69
N VAL A 195 -7.03 11.56 17.40
CA VAL A 195 -6.62 10.20 17.08
C VAL A 195 -7.85 9.32 17.15
N ILE A 196 -8.17 8.59 16.08
CA ILE A 196 -9.34 7.71 16.02
C ILE A 196 -8.86 6.26 15.99
N PRO A 197 -9.03 5.47 17.08
CA PRO A 197 -8.49 4.11 17.19
C PRO A 197 -9.40 3.07 16.52
N GLN A 198 -9.86 3.38 15.33
CA GLN A 198 -10.64 2.46 14.49
C GLN A 198 -10.50 2.86 13.02
N ILE A 199 -10.10 1.92 12.20
CA ILE A 199 -10.11 2.05 10.75
C ILE A 199 -10.87 0.85 10.19
N ASP A 200 -11.84 1.13 9.29
CA ASP A 200 -12.77 0.14 8.75
C ASP A 200 -13.77 -0.37 9.82
N VAL A 201 -14.60 -1.33 9.47
CA VAL A 201 -15.66 -1.88 10.34
C VAL A 201 -15.11 -2.96 11.26
N MET A 202 -15.74 -3.10 12.43
CA MET A 202 -15.42 -4.17 13.38
C MET A 202 -15.81 -5.54 12.81
N THR A 203 -15.05 -6.56 13.18
CA THR A 203 -15.35 -7.97 12.96
C THR A 203 -15.91 -8.60 14.24
N ASP A 204 -16.27 -9.86 14.17
CA ASP A 204 -16.72 -10.68 15.33
C ASP A 204 -15.61 -11.02 16.34
N THR A 205 -14.36 -10.68 16.01
CA THR A 205 -13.19 -10.89 16.86
C THR A 205 -12.79 -9.65 17.67
N ASP A 206 -13.60 -8.59 17.65
CA ASP A 206 -13.29 -7.26 18.20
C ASP A 206 -12.06 -6.56 17.55
N TYR A 207 -11.54 -7.10 16.45
CA TYR A 207 -10.61 -6.44 15.57
C TYR A 207 -11.34 -5.80 14.40
N THR A 208 -10.79 -4.72 13.85
CA THR A 208 -11.32 -4.13 12.62
C THR A 208 -10.90 -4.96 11.39
N LYS A 209 -11.60 -4.77 10.26
CA LYS A 209 -11.15 -5.39 8.99
C LYS A 209 -9.75 -4.94 8.59
N GLU A 210 -9.38 -3.69 8.88
CA GLU A 210 -8.04 -3.17 8.60
C GLU A 210 -6.98 -3.95 9.39
N GLU A 211 -7.19 -4.20 10.67
CA GLU A 211 -6.31 -4.98 11.53
C GLU A 211 -6.22 -6.44 11.08
N MET A 212 -7.35 -7.04 10.67
CA MET A 212 -7.37 -8.40 10.13
C MET A 212 -6.65 -8.54 8.78
N LYS A 213 -6.57 -7.47 7.98
CA LYS A 213 -5.71 -7.46 6.78
C LYS A 213 -4.25 -7.63 7.17
N MET A 214 -3.76 -6.88 8.16
CA MET A 214 -2.37 -7.03 8.62
C MET A 214 -2.08 -8.44 9.14
N TYR A 215 -3.01 -9.05 9.86
CA TYR A 215 -2.88 -10.43 10.34
C TYR A 215 -2.80 -11.46 9.20
N ASN A 216 -3.77 -11.41 8.28
CA ASN A 216 -3.90 -12.43 7.24
C ASN A 216 -2.90 -12.25 6.09
N GLU A 217 -2.73 -11.01 5.63
CA GLU A 217 -1.89 -10.70 4.48
C GLU A 217 -0.41 -10.89 4.79
N THR A 218 0.07 -10.51 5.99
CA THR A 218 1.46 -10.74 6.42
C THR A 218 1.85 -12.21 6.30
N ARG A 219 1.01 -13.11 6.77
CA ARG A 219 1.25 -14.56 6.73
C ARG A 219 1.31 -15.09 5.30
N LYS A 220 0.40 -14.60 4.43
CA LYS A 220 0.35 -15.01 3.03
C LYS A 220 1.57 -14.51 2.26
N ILE A 221 1.95 -13.24 2.42
CA ILE A 221 3.07 -12.62 1.70
C ILE A 221 4.41 -13.21 2.15
N MET A 222 4.63 -13.34 3.45
CA MET A 222 5.90 -13.82 4.01
C MET A 222 6.01 -15.35 4.05
N HIS A 223 4.96 -16.07 3.65
CA HIS A 223 4.89 -17.55 3.81
C HIS A 223 5.23 -17.98 5.23
N SER A 224 4.77 -17.24 6.22
CA SER A 224 5.14 -17.35 7.62
C SER A 224 3.93 -17.70 8.50
N ASP A 225 4.18 -18.39 9.61
CA ASP A 225 3.20 -18.64 10.65
C ASP A 225 3.21 -17.58 11.77
N ALA A 226 3.98 -16.51 11.59
CA ALA A 226 4.07 -15.39 12.54
C ALA A 226 2.69 -14.90 12.97
N ARG A 227 2.50 -14.77 14.29
CA ARG A 227 1.25 -14.27 14.87
C ARG A 227 1.30 -12.77 14.95
N THR A 228 0.41 -12.10 14.22
CA THR A 228 0.33 -10.64 14.18
C THR A 228 -0.88 -10.14 14.95
N SER A 229 -0.71 -9.15 15.82
CA SER A 229 -1.78 -8.39 16.44
C SER A 229 -1.58 -6.92 16.10
N ALA A 230 -2.62 -6.28 15.58
CA ALA A 230 -2.55 -4.90 15.10
C ALA A 230 -3.57 -4.02 15.81
N THR A 231 -3.23 -2.74 16.00
CA THR A 231 -4.15 -1.66 16.32
C THR A 231 -4.00 -0.58 15.26
N CYS A 232 -5.04 -0.34 14.48
CA CYS A 232 -5.00 0.61 13.38
C CYS A 232 -5.69 1.92 13.76
N VAL A 233 -4.93 3.02 13.67
CA VAL A 233 -5.35 4.33 14.18
C VAL A 233 -5.29 5.38 13.07
N SER A 234 -6.37 6.16 12.89
CA SER A 234 -6.34 7.36 12.05
C SER A 234 -5.74 8.53 12.81
N VAL A 235 -4.78 9.22 12.20
CA VAL A 235 -4.13 10.41 12.78
C VAL A 235 -4.29 11.62 11.87
N SER A 236 -4.15 12.81 12.44
CA SER A 236 -4.37 14.08 11.77
C SER A 236 -3.20 14.50 10.86
N SER A 237 -2.61 13.57 10.11
CA SER A 237 -1.65 13.84 9.04
C SER A 237 -2.30 13.62 7.66
N LEU A 238 -1.85 14.38 6.66
CA LEU A 238 -2.44 14.31 5.33
C LEU A 238 -1.96 13.11 4.53
N ARG A 239 -0.67 12.82 4.53
CA ARG A 239 -0.03 11.79 3.69
C ARG A 239 1.10 11.10 4.44
N SER A 240 1.42 9.88 4.05
CA SER A 240 2.37 8.97 4.68
C SER A 240 1.87 8.37 6.00
N HIS A 241 1.95 7.06 6.10
CA HIS A 241 1.62 6.32 7.32
C HIS A 241 2.87 6.09 8.16
N SER A 242 2.65 5.82 9.44
CA SER A 242 3.72 5.39 10.34
C SER A 242 3.28 4.14 11.08
N GLU A 243 4.24 3.34 11.52
CA GLU A 243 3.98 2.15 12.31
C GLU A 243 5.01 1.99 13.43
N SER A 244 4.52 1.69 14.62
CA SER A 244 5.32 1.19 15.73
C SER A 244 5.23 -0.31 15.75
N VAL A 245 6.35 -0.99 15.49
CA VAL A 245 6.40 -2.45 15.36
C VAL A 245 7.27 -3.03 16.46
N TRP A 246 6.71 -3.96 17.17
CA TRP A 246 7.41 -4.87 18.06
C TRP A 246 7.37 -6.28 17.46
N MET A 247 8.48 -6.98 17.53
CA MET A 247 8.58 -8.36 17.08
C MET A 247 9.40 -9.22 18.04
N GLU A 248 9.03 -10.49 18.13
CA GLU A 248 9.81 -11.54 18.82
C GLU A 248 10.35 -12.52 17.79
N THR A 249 11.65 -12.72 17.80
CA THR A 249 12.34 -13.67 16.92
C THR A 249 12.62 -15.00 17.63
N GLU A 250 12.87 -16.06 16.89
CA GLU A 250 13.18 -17.37 17.44
C GLU A 250 14.52 -17.37 18.17
N GLN A 251 15.54 -16.79 17.53
CA GLN A 251 16.86 -16.57 18.12
C GLN A 251 17.04 -15.08 18.44
N PRO A 252 17.76 -14.75 19.52
CA PRO A 252 18.02 -13.35 19.86
C PRO A 252 18.87 -12.68 18.78
N LEU A 253 18.47 -11.48 18.36
CA LEU A 253 19.22 -10.63 17.44
C LEU A 253 19.78 -9.42 18.18
N THR A 254 20.96 -8.97 17.80
CA THR A 254 21.51 -7.70 18.26
C THR A 254 20.92 -6.54 17.41
N VAL A 255 20.88 -5.34 17.99
CA VAL A 255 20.46 -4.13 17.27
C VAL A 255 21.35 -3.87 16.05
N ASP A 256 22.65 -4.14 16.17
CA ASP A 256 23.61 -3.95 15.09
C ASP A 256 23.39 -4.89 13.92
N GLU A 257 23.03 -6.15 14.17
CA GLU A 257 22.68 -7.11 13.11
C GLU A 257 21.43 -6.64 12.36
N VAL A 258 20.41 -6.19 13.09
CA VAL A 258 19.17 -5.69 12.51
C VAL A 258 19.44 -4.41 11.68
N ARG A 259 20.18 -3.44 12.21
CA ARG A 259 20.56 -2.21 11.48
C ARG A 259 21.34 -2.52 10.20
N LYS A 260 22.32 -3.45 10.26
CA LYS A 260 23.09 -3.87 9.08
C LYS A 260 22.20 -4.50 8.01
N ALA A 261 21.26 -5.35 8.39
CA ALA A 261 20.33 -5.97 7.46
C ALA A 261 19.41 -4.93 6.81
N LEU A 262 18.87 -3.99 7.60
CA LEU A 262 18.00 -2.93 7.11
C LEU A 262 18.73 -1.94 6.19
N ALA A 263 19.98 -1.61 6.48
CA ALA A 263 20.77 -0.66 5.71
C ALA A 263 21.05 -1.09 4.25
N VAL A 264 20.95 -2.39 3.97
CA VAL A 264 21.18 -2.96 2.62
C VAL A 264 19.91 -3.55 1.99
N ALA A 265 18.80 -3.48 2.68
CA ALA A 265 17.55 -4.07 2.22
C ALA A 265 16.94 -3.24 1.07
N PRO A 266 16.48 -3.88 -0.02
CA PRO A 266 15.82 -3.18 -1.11
C PRO A 266 14.52 -2.52 -0.62
N GLY A 267 14.24 -1.30 -1.07
CA GLY A 267 13.04 -0.55 -0.72
C GLY A 267 13.01 -0.02 0.72
N VAL A 268 14.15 -0.08 1.44
CA VAL A 268 14.30 0.39 2.81
C VAL A 268 15.38 1.45 2.90
N THR A 269 15.07 2.56 3.56
CA THR A 269 16.06 3.57 3.97
C THR A 269 16.15 3.61 5.48
N LEU A 270 17.35 3.34 6.03
CA LEU A 270 17.61 3.39 7.47
C LEU A 270 17.95 4.82 7.90
N GLU A 271 17.14 5.41 8.78
CA GLU A 271 17.35 6.70 9.44
C GLU A 271 17.30 6.49 10.96
N ASP A 272 18.43 6.14 11.59
CA ASP A 272 18.46 5.71 12.98
C ASP A 272 19.64 6.29 13.77
N ASP A 273 19.62 7.63 13.96
CA ASP A 273 20.50 8.35 14.90
C ASP A 273 19.66 9.19 15.86
N PRO A 274 18.93 8.56 16.80
CA PRO A 274 18.01 9.26 17.69
C PRO A 274 18.70 10.20 18.67
N GLN A 275 20.00 10.08 18.92
CA GLN A 275 20.77 11.00 19.75
C GLN A 275 20.90 12.37 19.09
N ASN A 276 20.90 12.41 17.76
CA ASN A 276 20.91 13.62 16.95
C ASN A 276 19.54 13.96 16.35
N TYR A 277 18.45 13.38 16.89
CA TYR A 277 17.07 13.58 16.43
C TYR A 277 16.81 13.12 14.99
N VAL A 278 17.60 12.18 14.46
CA VAL A 278 17.42 11.60 13.13
C VAL A 278 16.61 10.30 13.26
N TYR A 279 15.40 10.35 12.77
CA TYR A 279 14.46 9.22 12.71
C TYR A 279 13.35 9.51 11.68
N PRO A 280 12.72 8.49 11.11
CA PRO A 280 11.71 8.69 10.06
C PRO A 280 10.47 9.42 10.56
N MET A 281 9.98 10.36 9.76
CA MET A 281 8.73 11.10 10.03
C MET A 281 7.83 11.12 8.78
N PRO A 282 6.48 11.12 8.95
CA PRO A 282 5.55 11.10 7.82
C PRO A 282 5.72 12.25 6.85
N LEU A 283 6.03 13.44 7.37
CA LEU A 283 6.22 14.64 6.55
C LEU A 283 7.38 14.49 5.56
N GLU A 284 8.43 13.78 5.97
CA GLU A 284 9.65 13.62 5.19
C GLU A 284 9.59 12.43 4.24
N SER A 285 8.84 11.38 4.59
CA SER A 285 8.65 10.21 3.72
C SER A 285 7.53 10.38 2.67
N ALA A 286 6.69 11.40 2.79
CA ALA A 286 5.64 11.68 1.82
C ALA A 286 6.22 11.99 0.43
N GLY A 287 5.73 11.32 -0.60
CA GLY A 287 6.18 11.45 -1.98
C GLY A 287 7.44 10.65 -2.31
N LYS A 288 7.98 9.87 -1.38
CA LYS A 288 9.18 9.04 -1.59
C LYS A 288 8.81 7.56 -1.80
N ASP A 289 9.72 6.83 -2.41
CA ASP A 289 9.50 5.43 -2.82
C ASP A 289 9.80 4.43 -1.72
N ASP A 290 10.85 4.65 -0.93
CA ASP A 290 11.29 3.73 0.10
C ASP A 290 10.41 3.77 1.36
N VAL A 291 10.44 2.68 2.11
CA VAL A 291 10.00 2.65 3.50
C VAL A 291 11.17 3.07 4.39
N TYR A 292 10.98 4.12 5.15
CA TYR A 292 11.97 4.66 6.07
C TYR A 292 11.85 3.98 7.42
N VAL A 293 12.95 3.51 7.99
CA VAL A 293 12.96 2.79 9.26
C VAL A 293 14.00 3.38 10.22
N GLY A 294 13.64 3.45 11.49
CA GLY A 294 14.54 3.90 12.56
C GLY A 294 14.02 3.51 13.93
N ARG A 295 14.61 4.11 14.98
CA ARG A 295 14.29 3.77 16.36
C ARG A 295 14.45 2.28 16.65
N VAL A 296 15.41 1.61 15.97
CA VAL A 296 15.73 0.19 16.18
C VAL A 296 16.37 0.01 17.55
N ARG A 297 15.76 -0.82 18.38
CA ARG A 297 16.21 -1.05 19.75
C ARG A 297 15.80 -2.44 20.26
N LYS A 298 16.51 -2.92 21.25
CA LYS A 298 16.09 -4.10 22.02
C LYS A 298 14.79 -3.81 22.73
N ASP A 299 13.93 -4.80 22.78
CA ASP A 299 12.78 -4.75 23.67
C ASP A 299 13.21 -4.95 25.12
N LEU A 300 12.49 -4.31 26.04
CA LEU A 300 12.72 -4.45 27.48
C LEU A 300 11.82 -5.50 28.13
N ALA A 301 10.82 -6.00 27.41
CA ALA A 301 9.82 -6.92 27.91
C ALA A 301 10.17 -8.40 27.61
N THR A 302 11.02 -8.63 26.59
CA THR A 302 11.45 -9.98 26.20
C THR A 302 12.86 -9.99 25.64
N ASP A 303 13.62 -11.08 25.94
CA ASP A 303 15.02 -11.21 25.53
C ASP A 303 15.21 -11.29 24.01
N ASN A 304 14.24 -11.85 23.29
CA ASN A 304 14.27 -12.01 21.85
C ASN A 304 13.49 -10.91 21.10
N GLY A 305 13.12 -9.85 21.81
CA GLY A 305 12.33 -8.75 21.25
C GLY A 305 13.17 -7.67 20.57
N ILE A 306 12.68 -7.20 19.42
CA ILE A 306 13.16 -6.01 18.71
C ILE A 306 11.98 -5.09 18.51
N THR A 307 12.22 -3.80 18.68
CA THR A 307 11.23 -2.74 18.44
C THR A 307 11.80 -1.75 17.44
N LEU A 308 10.97 -1.28 16.53
CA LEU A 308 11.35 -0.27 15.54
C LEU A 308 10.17 0.65 15.19
N TRP A 309 10.47 1.71 14.48
CA TRP A 309 9.52 2.65 13.91
C TRP A 309 9.75 2.76 12.42
N LEU A 310 8.69 2.76 11.64
CA LEU A 310 8.77 2.97 10.20
C LEU A 310 7.77 4.02 9.71
N THR A 311 8.07 4.62 8.58
CA THR A 311 7.17 5.50 7.85
C THR A 311 7.26 5.23 6.35
N GLY A 312 6.16 5.42 5.63
CA GLY A 312 6.17 5.26 4.17
C GLY A 312 4.96 5.89 3.51
N ASP A 313 5.10 6.25 2.25
CA ASP A 313 4.02 6.82 1.48
C ASP A 313 3.06 5.72 1.01
N GLN A 314 1.89 5.69 1.64
CA GLN A 314 0.88 4.64 1.39
C GLN A 314 0.21 4.74 0.02
N ILE A 315 0.34 5.86 -0.71
CA ILE A 315 -0.14 5.97 -2.09
C ILE A 315 0.95 5.49 -3.07
N ARG A 316 2.22 5.69 -2.73
CA ARG A 316 3.37 5.20 -3.52
C ARG A 316 3.68 3.74 -3.17
N LYS A 317 4.62 3.48 -2.26
CA LYS A 317 5.00 2.09 -1.91
C LYS A 317 3.82 1.28 -1.38
N GLY A 318 2.95 1.89 -0.59
CA GLY A 318 1.76 1.22 -0.06
C GLY A 318 0.67 0.90 -1.09
N ALA A 319 0.76 1.38 -2.33
CA ALA A 319 -0.25 1.15 -3.37
C ALA A 319 0.32 1.15 -4.79
N ALA A 320 0.37 2.32 -5.45
CA ALA A 320 0.68 2.42 -6.88
C ALA A 320 2.08 1.92 -7.21
N LEU A 321 3.09 2.30 -6.44
CA LEU A 321 4.47 1.88 -6.69
C LEU A 321 4.65 0.37 -6.56
N ASN A 322 4.07 -0.24 -5.52
CA ASN A 322 4.17 -1.70 -5.35
C ASN A 322 3.55 -2.45 -6.54
N ALA A 323 2.40 -1.99 -7.04
CA ALA A 323 1.79 -2.57 -8.22
C ALA A 323 2.63 -2.38 -9.49
N VAL A 324 3.25 -1.20 -9.68
CA VAL A 324 4.17 -0.94 -10.80
C VAL A 324 5.41 -1.84 -10.70
N GLN A 325 6.00 -1.99 -9.50
CA GLN A 325 7.13 -2.89 -9.27
C GLN A 325 6.80 -4.36 -9.55
N ILE A 326 5.58 -4.82 -9.26
CA ILE A 326 5.10 -6.15 -9.67
C ILE A 326 5.15 -6.28 -11.19
N ALA A 327 4.64 -5.29 -11.92
CA ALA A 327 4.67 -5.28 -13.38
C ALA A 327 6.12 -5.24 -13.94
N GLU A 328 6.99 -4.42 -13.37
CA GLU A 328 8.41 -4.36 -13.72
C GLU A 328 9.12 -5.71 -13.53
N TYR A 329 8.80 -6.40 -12.43
CA TYR A 329 9.32 -7.76 -12.19
C TYR A 329 8.87 -8.73 -13.29
N LEU A 330 7.58 -8.74 -13.66
CA LEU A 330 7.06 -9.60 -14.73
C LEU A 330 7.72 -9.33 -16.07
N ILE A 331 7.96 -8.06 -16.40
CA ILE A 331 8.68 -7.65 -17.63
C ILE A 331 10.12 -8.14 -17.59
N LYS A 332 10.81 -7.89 -16.47
CA LYS A 332 12.21 -8.28 -16.26
C LYS A 332 12.45 -9.78 -16.46
N VAL A 333 11.51 -10.62 -16.04
CA VAL A 333 11.61 -12.08 -16.17
C VAL A 333 11.00 -12.62 -17.46
N GLY A 334 10.51 -11.74 -18.36
CA GLY A 334 9.92 -12.13 -19.65
C GLY A 334 8.56 -12.82 -19.55
N ASN A 335 7.82 -12.57 -18.48
CA ASN A 335 6.54 -13.22 -18.20
C ASN A 335 5.31 -12.39 -18.68
N VAL A 336 5.53 -11.17 -19.10
CA VAL A 336 4.63 -10.30 -19.86
C VAL A 336 5.43 -9.71 -21.03
N LYS A 337 4.79 -9.56 -22.20
CA LYS A 337 5.46 -9.13 -23.45
C LYS A 337 5.75 -7.62 -23.47
#